data_8778709dee39d75527ac4ac5868c6d0a
#
_entry.id   8778709dee39d75527ac4ac5868c6d0a
#
_cell.length_a   1.000
_cell.length_b   1.000
_cell.length_c   1.000
_cell.angle_alpha   90.00
_cell.angle_beta   90.00
_cell.angle_gamma   90.00
#
_symmetry.space_group_name_H-M   'P 1'
#
loop_
_entity.id
_entity.type
_entity.pdbx_description
1 polymer ?
#
loop_
_entity_poly.entity_id
_entity_poly.type
_entity_poly.pdbx_seq_one_letter_code
_entity_poly.pdbx_strand_id
1 'polypeptide(L)'
;GLDILVNNAGIARGGPLESMTLADIDALINVNIRGVVIAIQEALVHMSDGGRIINIGSCLANRVAQPGIAVYSMTKSALNSLTRGLARDLGPRGITVNLVHPGPTNSDMNPEDGEQADSQRQLIALGHYGQPEDIAAAVTFLASPAAGQISGTGLDVDGGLNA
;
A
#
# COMPACT_ATOMS: atom_id res chain seq x y z
N GLY A 1 5.87 -16.54 -18.35
CA GLY A 1 6.47 -15.43 -17.62
C GLY A 1 5.46 -14.67 -16.80
N LEU A 2 5.92 -13.80 -15.95
CA LEU A 2 5.12 -12.87 -15.15
C LEU A 2 5.54 -11.46 -15.54
N ASP A 3 4.59 -10.61 -15.93
CA ASP A 3 4.89 -9.25 -16.37
C ASP A 3 4.54 -8.21 -15.28
N ILE A 4 3.49 -8.48 -14.49
CA ILE A 4 2.98 -7.56 -13.48
C ILE A 4 2.70 -8.31 -12.18
N LEU A 5 3.24 -7.79 -11.06
CA LEU A 5 2.91 -8.23 -9.72
C LEU A 5 2.23 -7.09 -8.96
N VAL A 6 1.04 -7.34 -8.42
CA VAL A 6 0.36 -6.41 -7.50
C VAL A 6 0.27 -7.05 -6.12
N ASN A 7 0.97 -6.50 -5.15
CA ASN A 7 0.90 -6.92 -3.75
C ASN A 7 -0.23 -6.17 -3.05
N ASN A 8 -1.45 -6.69 -3.16
CA ASN A 8 -2.66 -6.08 -2.59
C ASN A 8 -3.04 -6.66 -1.23
N ALA A 9 -2.71 -7.93 -0.96
CA ALA A 9 -3.08 -8.57 0.30
C ALA A 9 -2.57 -7.78 1.51
N GLY A 10 -3.45 -7.53 2.46
CA GLY A 10 -3.13 -6.80 3.67
C GLY A 10 -4.22 -6.96 4.72
N ILE A 11 -3.83 -6.77 5.97
CA ILE A 11 -4.75 -6.76 7.11
C ILE A 11 -4.53 -5.51 7.96
N ALA A 12 -5.57 -5.09 8.67
CA ALA A 12 -5.50 -4.06 9.70
C ALA A 12 -5.83 -4.66 11.07
N ARG A 13 -5.05 -4.26 12.06
CA ARG A 13 -5.29 -4.49 13.49
C ARG A 13 -4.92 -3.20 14.19
N GLY A 14 -5.73 -2.77 15.12
CA GLY A 14 -5.50 -1.54 15.89
C GLY A 14 -5.72 -1.77 17.38
N GLY A 15 -5.24 -0.84 18.17
CA GLY A 15 -5.35 -0.80 19.62
C GLY A 15 -4.14 -0.12 20.25
N PRO A 16 -4.24 0.29 21.53
CA PRO A 16 -3.08 0.73 22.30
C PRO A 16 -2.01 -0.36 22.32
N LEU A 17 -0.74 0.02 22.13
CA LEU A 17 0.35 -0.94 21.98
C LEU A 17 0.45 -1.91 23.18
N GLU A 18 0.23 -1.41 24.38
CA GLU A 18 0.26 -2.20 25.62
C GLU A 18 -0.83 -3.27 25.70
N SER A 19 -1.89 -3.16 24.91
CA SER A 19 -3.00 -4.13 24.86
C SER A 19 -3.00 -5.01 23.61
N MET A 20 -2.12 -4.73 22.64
CA MET A 20 -2.00 -5.59 21.45
C MET A 20 -1.41 -6.95 21.81
N THR A 21 -2.02 -8.01 21.30
CA THR A 21 -1.45 -9.35 21.48
C THR A 21 -0.26 -9.56 20.55
N LEU A 22 0.70 -10.39 20.96
CA LEU A 22 1.80 -10.79 20.07
C LEU A 22 1.28 -11.43 18.78
N ALA A 23 0.19 -12.19 18.86
CA ALA A 23 -0.43 -12.80 17.69
C ALA A 23 -0.94 -11.76 16.68
N ASP A 24 -1.50 -10.64 17.13
CA ASP A 24 -1.95 -9.56 16.24
C ASP A 24 -0.74 -8.82 15.62
N ILE A 25 0.29 -8.59 16.40
CA ILE A 25 1.54 -7.97 15.93
C ILE A 25 2.19 -8.88 14.87
N ASP A 26 2.33 -10.17 15.16
CA ASP A 26 2.91 -11.14 14.24
C ASP A 26 2.08 -11.28 12.96
N ALA A 27 0.75 -11.26 13.06
CA ALA A 27 -0.14 -11.31 11.90
C ALA A 27 0.08 -10.09 10.99
N LEU A 28 0.15 -8.87 11.55
CA LEU A 28 0.43 -7.64 10.80
C LEU A 28 1.78 -7.73 10.07
N ILE A 29 2.84 -8.15 10.77
CA ILE A 29 4.18 -8.26 10.20
C ILE A 29 4.21 -9.35 9.11
N ASN A 30 3.63 -10.51 9.39
CA ASN A 30 3.64 -11.64 8.48
C ASN A 30 2.89 -11.34 7.17
N VAL A 31 1.72 -10.71 7.25
CA VAL A 31 0.92 -10.41 6.05
C VAL A 31 1.46 -9.17 5.34
N ASN A 32 1.59 -8.04 6.05
CA ASN A 32 1.84 -6.75 5.41
C ASN A 32 3.30 -6.52 5.02
N ILE A 33 4.25 -7.26 5.62
CA ILE A 33 5.69 -7.13 5.32
C ILE A 33 6.23 -8.43 4.73
N ARG A 34 6.26 -9.49 5.53
CA ARG A 34 6.91 -10.75 5.13
C ARG A 34 6.26 -11.34 3.89
N GLY A 35 4.93 -11.34 3.82
CA GLY A 35 4.18 -11.83 2.66
C GLY A 35 4.53 -11.07 1.37
N VAL A 36 4.63 -9.74 1.44
CA VAL A 36 5.02 -8.90 0.30
C VAL A 36 6.45 -9.24 -0.16
N VAL A 37 7.40 -9.37 0.78
CA VAL A 37 8.81 -9.69 0.44
C VAL A 37 8.89 -11.05 -0.22
N ILE A 38 8.22 -12.08 0.32
CA ILE A 38 8.22 -13.42 -0.25
C ILE A 38 7.57 -13.43 -1.64
N ALA A 39 6.43 -12.76 -1.82
CA ALA A 39 5.75 -12.70 -3.10
C ALA A 39 6.62 -12.05 -4.18
N ILE A 40 7.35 -10.98 -3.84
CA ILE A 40 8.32 -10.36 -4.75
C ILE A 40 9.48 -11.31 -5.06
N GLN A 41 10.06 -11.94 -4.04
CA GLN A 41 11.18 -12.87 -4.21
C GLN A 41 10.82 -14.00 -5.17
N GLU A 42 9.68 -14.63 -4.98
CA GLU A 42 9.19 -15.72 -5.84
C GLU A 42 8.82 -15.21 -7.26
N ALA A 43 8.18 -14.05 -7.35
CA ALA A 43 7.82 -13.46 -8.63
C ALA A 43 9.04 -13.15 -9.51
N LEU A 44 10.14 -12.67 -8.93
CA LEU A 44 11.34 -12.27 -9.65
C LEU A 44 12.01 -13.41 -10.43
N VAL A 45 11.82 -14.66 -10.00
CA VAL A 45 12.31 -15.86 -10.71
C VAL A 45 11.57 -16.05 -12.05
N HIS A 46 10.33 -15.55 -12.13
CA HIS A 46 9.46 -15.73 -13.30
C HIS A 46 9.20 -14.43 -14.07
N MET A 47 9.64 -13.29 -13.51
CA MET A 47 9.37 -11.96 -14.08
C MET A 47 10.34 -11.66 -15.23
N SER A 48 9.77 -11.23 -16.34
CA SER A 48 10.52 -10.78 -17.51
C SER A 48 11.15 -9.39 -17.25
N ASP A 49 12.19 -9.05 -17.99
CA ASP A 49 12.72 -7.69 -18.02
C ASP A 49 11.65 -6.72 -18.53
N GLY A 50 11.63 -5.51 -17.99
CA GLY A 50 10.57 -4.53 -18.26
C GLY A 50 9.29 -4.74 -17.45
N GLY A 51 9.28 -5.67 -16.48
CA GLY A 51 8.14 -5.96 -15.61
C GLY A 51 7.72 -4.80 -14.69
N ARG A 52 6.62 -5.00 -13.97
CA ARG A 52 6.02 -4.02 -13.05
C ARG A 52 5.72 -4.65 -11.70
N ILE A 53 6.15 -4.01 -10.63
CA ILE A 53 5.79 -4.38 -9.25
C ILE A 53 5.07 -3.20 -8.62
N ILE A 54 3.84 -3.41 -8.18
CA ILE A 54 3.02 -2.40 -7.51
C ILE A 54 2.62 -2.92 -6.14
N ASN A 55 3.07 -2.23 -5.09
CA ASN A 55 2.69 -2.55 -3.72
C ASN A 55 1.52 -1.66 -3.29
N ILE A 56 0.59 -2.19 -2.47
CA ILE A 56 -0.48 -1.40 -1.88
C ILE A 56 -0.11 -1.05 -0.44
N GLY A 57 0.19 0.22 -0.25
CA GLY A 57 0.53 0.84 1.02
C GLY A 57 -0.70 1.29 1.80
N SER A 58 -0.64 2.52 2.29
CA SER A 58 -1.73 3.25 2.97
C SER A 58 -1.32 4.72 3.11
N CYS A 59 -2.25 5.65 3.08
CA CYS A 59 -2.03 7.04 3.48
C CYS A 59 -1.43 7.14 4.89
N LEU A 60 -1.75 6.18 5.76
CA LEU A 60 -1.24 6.07 7.13
C LEU A 60 0.25 5.66 7.20
N ALA A 61 0.88 5.32 6.08
CA ALA A 61 2.32 5.10 6.01
C ALA A 61 3.13 6.41 6.13
N ASN A 62 2.55 7.52 5.72
CA ASN A 62 3.19 8.83 5.69
C ASN A 62 2.73 9.75 6.83
N ARG A 63 1.48 9.60 7.28
CA ARG A 63 0.88 10.39 8.36
C ARG A 63 0.01 9.52 9.25
N VAL A 64 0.26 9.55 10.55
CA VAL A 64 -0.52 8.85 11.58
C VAL A 64 -1.38 9.88 12.29
N ALA A 65 -2.62 10.06 11.85
CA ALA A 65 -3.51 11.11 12.34
C ALA A 65 -4.31 10.71 13.60
N GLN A 66 -4.27 9.43 14.00
CA GLN A 66 -5.08 8.92 15.11
C GLN A 66 -4.30 7.91 15.96
N PRO A 67 -4.62 7.78 17.26
CA PRO A 67 -3.99 6.76 18.11
C PRO A 67 -4.45 5.35 17.74
N GLY A 68 -3.71 4.35 18.24
CA GLY A 68 -4.09 2.94 18.14
C GLY A 68 -3.75 2.24 16.83
N ILE A 69 -3.04 2.88 15.89
CA ILE A 69 -2.67 2.29 14.60
C ILE A 69 -1.15 2.24 14.36
N ALA A 70 -0.34 2.44 15.40
CA ALA A 70 1.11 2.57 15.26
C ALA A 70 1.76 1.37 14.56
N VAL A 71 1.42 0.13 14.98
CA VAL A 71 1.99 -1.09 14.40
C VAL A 71 1.54 -1.29 12.95
N TYR A 72 0.26 -1.04 12.64
CA TYR A 72 -0.23 -1.08 11.25
C TYR A 72 0.52 -0.07 10.38
N SER A 73 0.59 1.20 10.81
CA SER A 73 1.31 2.25 10.08
C SER A 73 2.77 1.92 9.87
N MET A 74 3.44 1.36 10.90
CA MET A 74 4.82 0.86 10.78
C MET A 74 4.94 -0.16 9.64
N THR A 75 4.02 -1.14 9.57
CA THR A 75 4.08 -2.16 8.50
C THR A 75 3.89 -1.57 7.12
N LYS A 76 3.01 -0.59 6.97
CA LYS A 76 2.79 0.10 5.70
C LYS A 76 3.93 1.06 5.34
N SER A 77 4.54 1.73 6.33
CA SER A 77 5.73 2.57 6.14
C SER A 77 6.95 1.76 5.69
N ALA A 78 7.10 0.52 6.14
CA ALA A 78 8.19 -0.36 5.71
C ALA A 78 8.22 -0.55 4.18
N LEU A 79 7.06 -0.53 3.53
CA LEU A 79 6.95 -0.67 2.08
C LEU A 79 7.54 0.52 1.32
N ASN A 80 7.63 1.71 1.92
CA ASN A 80 8.26 2.88 1.30
C ASN A 80 9.76 2.60 1.02
N SER A 81 10.50 2.12 2.02
CA SER A 81 11.92 1.81 1.87
C SER A 81 12.14 0.59 0.99
N LEU A 82 11.30 -0.45 1.13
CA LEU A 82 11.35 -1.64 0.27
C LEU A 82 11.19 -1.24 -1.21
N THR A 83 10.18 -0.43 -1.53
CA THR A 83 9.91 0.03 -2.90
C THR A 83 11.08 0.80 -3.48
N ARG A 84 11.69 1.71 -2.71
CA ARG A 84 12.86 2.50 -3.14
C ARG A 84 14.10 1.64 -3.36
N GLY A 85 14.37 0.69 -2.45
CA GLY A 85 15.48 -0.24 -2.56
C GLY A 85 15.35 -1.11 -3.80
N LEU A 86 14.21 -1.76 -3.97
CA LEU A 86 13.96 -2.64 -5.12
C LEU A 86 13.95 -1.88 -6.46
N ALA A 87 13.53 -0.61 -6.49
CA ALA A 87 13.65 0.21 -7.70
C ALA A 87 15.11 0.39 -8.15
N ARG A 88 16.05 0.45 -7.19
CA ARG A 88 17.49 0.48 -7.48
C ARG A 88 18.01 -0.88 -7.94
N ASP A 89 17.65 -1.93 -7.22
CA ASP A 89 18.15 -3.29 -7.47
C ASP A 89 17.67 -3.82 -8.84
N LEU A 90 16.40 -3.51 -9.20
CA LEU A 90 15.75 -4.05 -10.39
C LEU A 90 15.78 -3.11 -11.61
N GLY A 91 16.22 -1.87 -11.42
CA GLY A 91 16.37 -0.90 -12.50
C GLY A 91 17.19 -1.41 -13.70
N PRO A 92 18.34 -2.11 -13.52
CA PRO A 92 19.09 -2.69 -14.64
C PRO A 92 18.31 -3.68 -15.50
N ARG A 93 17.25 -4.29 -14.96
CA ARG A 93 16.31 -5.15 -15.69
C ARG A 93 15.12 -4.39 -16.30
N GLY A 94 15.08 -3.06 -16.18
CA GLY A 94 13.94 -2.25 -16.62
C GLY A 94 12.64 -2.50 -15.83
N ILE A 95 12.71 -3.19 -14.69
CA ILE A 95 11.56 -3.45 -13.83
C ILE A 95 11.29 -2.22 -12.96
N THR A 96 10.09 -1.67 -13.05
CA THR A 96 9.68 -0.57 -12.16
C THR A 96 9.02 -1.10 -10.90
N VAL A 97 9.30 -0.46 -9.77
CA VAL A 97 8.70 -0.81 -8.46
C VAL A 97 8.09 0.43 -7.86
N ASN A 98 6.78 0.42 -7.65
CA ASN A 98 6.04 1.56 -7.12
C ASN A 98 5.07 1.15 -6.01
N LEU A 99 4.56 2.15 -5.32
CA LEU A 99 3.66 1.99 -4.19
C LEU A 99 2.44 2.90 -4.40
N VAL A 100 1.25 2.38 -4.17
CA VAL A 100 0.02 3.16 -4.11
C VAL A 100 -0.36 3.30 -2.64
N HIS A 101 -0.71 4.50 -2.19
CA HIS A 101 -1.17 4.80 -0.84
C HIS A 101 -2.67 5.16 -0.86
N PRO A 102 -3.57 4.18 -0.67
CA PRO A 102 -4.99 4.47 -0.53
C PRO A 102 -5.26 5.30 0.72
N GLY A 103 -6.17 6.26 0.59
CA GLY A 103 -6.89 6.86 1.71
C GLY A 103 -8.07 5.99 2.16
N PRO A 104 -9.01 6.55 2.93
CA PRO A 104 -10.26 5.89 3.23
C PRO A 104 -10.97 5.49 1.94
N THR A 105 -11.07 4.19 1.72
CA THR A 105 -11.64 3.57 0.52
C THR A 105 -12.75 2.63 0.96
N ASN A 106 -13.89 2.70 0.30
CA ASN A 106 -15.04 1.86 0.60
C ASN A 106 -14.72 0.39 0.33
N SER A 107 -14.68 -0.42 1.37
CA SER A 107 -14.32 -1.83 1.33
C SER A 107 -14.81 -2.55 2.58
N ASP A 108 -14.76 -3.87 2.59
CA ASP A 108 -15.10 -4.67 3.79
C ASP A 108 -14.23 -4.31 5.00
N MET A 109 -12.99 -3.87 4.76
CA MET A 109 -12.08 -3.43 5.84
C MET A 109 -12.43 -2.06 6.39
N ASN A 110 -12.99 -1.16 5.58
CA ASN A 110 -13.32 0.22 5.94
C ASN A 110 -14.56 0.70 5.18
N PRO A 111 -15.77 0.23 5.57
CA PRO A 111 -17.00 0.59 4.88
C PRO A 111 -17.33 2.09 5.05
N GLU A 112 -17.83 2.71 4.00
CA GLU A 112 -18.14 4.14 3.97
C GLU A 112 -19.36 4.54 4.82
N ASP A 113 -20.12 3.57 5.32
CA ASP A 113 -21.23 3.70 6.27
C ASP A 113 -20.88 3.20 7.68
N GLY A 114 -19.59 2.87 7.93
CA GLY A 114 -19.10 2.41 9.22
C GLY A 114 -19.05 3.52 10.28
N GLU A 115 -18.89 3.13 11.53
CA GLU A 115 -18.90 4.06 12.71
C GLU A 115 -17.88 5.20 12.61
N GLN A 116 -16.76 4.99 11.92
CA GLN A 116 -15.69 5.99 11.76
C GLN A 116 -15.81 6.81 10.48
N ALA A 117 -16.78 6.51 9.62
CA ALA A 117 -16.86 7.05 8.28
C ALA A 117 -16.95 8.58 8.26
N ASP A 118 -17.81 9.17 9.10
CA ASP A 118 -17.98 10.63 9.12
C ASP A 118 -16.74 11.35 9.62
N SER A 119 -16.05 10.81 10.62
CA SER A 119 -14.80 11.39 11.12
C SER A 119 -13.67 11.30 10.08
N GLN A 120 -13.62 10.21 9.32
CA GLN A 120 -12.65 10.07 8.24
C GLN A 120 -12.95 11.01 7.06
N ARG A 121 -14.24 11.18 6.67
CA ARG A 121 -14.63 12.13 5.61
C ARG A 121 -14.20 13.57 5.92
N GLN A 122 -14.26 13.98 7.19
CA GLN A 122 -13.82 15.32 7.60
C GLN A 122 -12.32 15.56 7.41
N LEU A 123 -11.51 14.50 7.35
CA LEU A 123 -10.07 14.59 7.11
C LEU A 123 -9.71 14.57 5.63
N ILE A 124 -10.63 14.14 4.75
CA ILE A 124 -10.41 14.04 3.31
C ILE A 124 -10.74 15.39 2.67
N ALA A 125 -9.79 15.99 1.95
CA ALA A 125 -10.02 17.29 1.32
C ALA A 125 -11.17 17.27 0.30
N LEU A 126 -11.35 16.15 -0.44
CA LEU A 126 -12.48 15.96 -1.36
C LEU A 126 -13.81 15.65 -0.65
N GLY A 127 -13.80 15.38 0.66
CA GLY A 127 -14.98 15.19 1.49
C GLY A 127 -15.74 13.87 1.31
N HIS A 128 -15.21 12.92 0.58
CA HIS A 128 -15.82 11.60 0.36
C HIS A 128 -14.79 10.48 0.35
N TYR A 129 -15.24 9.27 0.62
CA TYR A 129 -14.42 8.06 0.46
C TYR A 129 -14.05 7.84 -1.00
N GLY A 130 -12.85 7.32 -1.24
CA GLY A 130 -12.50 6.72 -2.52
C GLY A 130 -13.27 5.41 -2.74
N GLN A 131 -13.38 5.01 -3.99
CA GLN A 131 -13.93 3.71 -4.36
C GLN A 131 -12.79 2.75 -4.77
N PRO A 132 -12.97 1.43 -4.72
CA PRO A 132 -11.95 0.48 -5.16
C PRO A 132 -11.44 0.75 -6.58
N GLU A 133 -12.30 1.28 -7.45
CA GLU A 133 -11.99 1.66 -8.83
C GLU A 133 -10.97 2.79 -8.92
N ASP A 134 -10.94 3.72 -7.96
CA ASP A 134 -9.96 4.81 -7.92
C ASP A 134 -8.55 4.24 -7.70
N ILE A 135 -8.44 3.26 -6.79
CA ILE A 135 -7.18 2.57 -6.52
C ILE A 135 -6.78 1.71 -7.73
N ALA A 136 -7.73 0.99 -8.33
CA ALA A 136 -7.49 0.17 -9.50
C ALA A 136 -7.01 1.00 -10.70
N ALA A 137 -7.54 2.22 -10.89
CA ALA A 137 -7.10 3.15 -11.93
C ALA A 137 -5.62 3.54 -11.75
N ALA A 138 -5.21 3.88 -10.52
CA ALA A 138 -3.82 4.20 -10.21
C ALA A 138 -2.88 3.00 -10.44
N VAL A 139 -3.29 1.80 -10.02
CA VAL A 139 -2.55 0.55 -10.27
C VAL A 139 -2.42 0.29 -11.76
N THR A 140 -3.50 0.42 -12.52
CA THR A 140 -3.52 0.23 -13.98
C THR A 140 -2.59 1.20 -14.68
N PHE A 141 -2.59 2.48 -14.27
CA PHE A 141 -1.65 3.47 -14.79
C PHE A 141 -0.19 3.07 -14.53
N LEU A 142 0.15 2.73 -13.28
CA LEU A 142 1.52 2.33 -12.91
C LEU A 142 1.97 1.03 -13.59
N ALA A 143 1.04 0.13 -13.93
CA ALA A 143 1.29 -1.09 -14.68
C ALA A 143 1.49 -0.85 -16.18
N SER A 144 1.03 0.30 -16.70
CA SER A 144 1.04 0.60 -18.13
C SER A 144 2.42 1.03 -18.65
N PRO A 145 2.64 0.98 -19.98
CA PRO A 145 3.83 1.56 -20.61
C PRO A 145 4.00 3.06 -20.35
N ALA A 146 2.90 3.80 -20.12
CA ALA A 146 2.94 5.24 -19.85
C ALA A 146 3.68 5.59 -18.55
N ALA A 147 3.75 4.65 -17.59
CA ALA A 147 4.48 4.80 -16.33
C ALA A 147 5.91 4.24 -16.39
N GLY A 148 6.45 3.96 -17.58
CA GLY A 148 7.75 3.31 -17.73
C GLY A 148 8.94 4.06 -17.13
N GLN A 149 8.82 5.37 -16.87
CA GLN A 149 9.85 6.19 -16.22
C GLN A 149 9.55 6.46 -14.74
N ILE A 150 8.47 5.88 -14.20
CA ILE A 150 8.08 6.03 -12.80
C ILE A 150 8.54 4.80 -12.03
N SER A 151 9.51 4.97 -11.11
CA SER A 151 10.01 3.88 -10.25
C SER A 151 10.51 4.42 -8.92
N GLY A 152 10.27 3.69 -7.85
CA GLY A 152 10.69 4.04 -6.49
C GLY A 152 9.81 5.09 -5.81
N THR A 153 8.60 5.37 -6.33
CA THR A 153 7.69 6.37 -5.79
C THR A 153 6.46 5.76 -5.10
N GLY A 154 5.88 6.53 -4.18
CA GLY A 154 4.53 6.32 -3.65
C GLY A 154 3.58 7.32 -4.28
N LEU A 155 2.44 6.83 -4.78
CA LEU A 155 1.34 7.61 -5.32
C LEU A 155 0.20 7.62 -4.30
N ASP A 156 -0.09 8.80 -3.74
CA ASP A 156 -1.21 8.98 -2.84
C ASP A 156 -2.52 9.02 -3.64
N VAL A 157 -3.48 8.16 -3.27
CA VAL A 157 -4.85 8.10 -3.80
C VAL A 157 -5.77 8.18 -2.59
N ASP A 158 -5.78 9.34 -1.96
CA ASP A 158 -6.34 9.55 -0.62
C ASP A 158 -7.31 10.74 -0.53
N GLY A 159 -7.69 11.32 -1.67
CA GLY A 159 -8.58 12.47 -1.73
C GLY A 159 -8.00 13.72 -1.08
N GLY A 160 -6.67 13.81 -0.94
CA GLY A 160 -5.98 14.94 -0.31
C GLY A 160 -5.97 14.86 1.22
N LEU A 161 -6.10 13.67 1.80
CA LEU A 161 -6.04 13.48 3.26
C LEU A 161 -4.66 13.86 3.83
N ASN A 162 -3.60 13.63 3.08
CA ASN A 162 -2.22 13.93 3.49
C ASN A 162 -1.65 15.22 2.88
N ALA A 163 -2.47 16.00 2.21
CA ALA A 163 -2.06 17.28 1.62
C ALA A 163 -1.74 18.34 2.67
#